data_e923b5b2ff1b603008c86c38f15fe360
#
_entry.id   e923b5b2ff1b603008c86c38f15fe360
#
_cell.length_a   1.000
_cell.length_b   1.000
_cell.length_c   1.000
_cell.angle_alpha   90.00
_cell.angle_beta   90.00
_cell.angle_gamma   90.00
#
_symmetry.space_group_name_H-M   'P 1'
#
loop_
_entity.id
_entity.type
_entity.pdbx_description
1 polymer ?
#
loop_
_entity_poly.entity_id
_entity_poly.type
_entity_poly.pdbx_seq_one_letter_code
_entity_poly.pdbx_strand_id
1 'polypeptide(L)'
;STDPAYFNCRHASLPPIVLEPPVDPNNPEPPIDTAALCGAEGAGINAEAFVADCPNLSDYRLFADASNPMANPNGGGIIYDLNTPLFTDYANKYRFVFVPEGTQAAYRSTEVFDFPVGTMIAKTFTIQADLRDDGSAQNIIETRLLIHRKEGWVALPYIWDQGKSDALLTVTGGTQNVDWIDSNGVQQSTNYVIPNTNNCANCHGETELIPIGPKARSLNKEYAYENGTANQLDHWTAQGILLGAPSDKTSIDTIPLWNDTTASLDDRARGYLDINCAHCHQPEIGAANTSGLYLEYYRPFGTAVGECKPPVAAGEGAGNLDYDIVPGNAAASIMDFRMDSNEPQVRMPEIGRSIIHTEGVQLIRDWINAMSPVDCAAK
;
A
#
# COMPACT_ATOMS: atom_id res chain seq x y z
N SER A 1 -25.27 -42.26 17.86
CA SER A 1 -24.61 -41.53 18.94
C SER A 1 -24.27 -40.13 18.40
N THR A 2 -25.15 -39.21 18.68
CA THR A 2 -25.05 -37.77 18.30
C THR A 2 -24.49 -37.01 19.49
N ASP A 3 -23.31 -36.47 19.35
CA ASP A 3 -22.68 -35.59 20.36
C ASP A 3 -23.00 -34.13 20.06
N PRO A 4 -23.70 -33.37 20.95
CA PRO A 4 -24.08 -31.99 20.72
C PRO A 4 -23.12 -31.04 21.45
N ALA A 5 -21.84 -31.00 21.09
CA ALA A 5 -20.85 -30.14 21.75
C ALA A 5 -20.09 -29.25 20.82
N TYR A 6 -20.75 -28.67 19.81
CA TYR A 6 -20.15 -27.64 18.99
C TYR A 6 -21.17 -26.54 18.68
N PHE A 7 -21.38 -25.60 19.60
CA PHE A 7 -21.87 -24.24 19.35
C PHE A 7 -21.93 -23.49 20.69
N ASN A 8 -20.77 -22.99 21.13
CA ASN A 8 -20.71 -21.94 22.13
C ASN A 8 -19.81 -20.79 21.61
N CYS A 9 -20.29 -20.08 20.59
CA CYS A 9 -19.78 -18.76 20.30
C CYS A 9 -20.24 -17.82 21.44
N ARG A 10 -19.33 -17.53 22.38
CA ARG A 10 -19.50 -16.38 23.26
C ARG A 10 -19.38 -15.15 22.38
N HIS A 11 -20.53 -14.54 22.08
CA HIS A 11 -20.56 -13.17 21.59
C HIS A 11 -19.92 -12.28 22.65
N ALA A 12 -18.69 -11.85 22.41
CA ALA A 12 -18.22 -10.60 23.02
C ALA A 12 -19.20 -9.53 22.53
N SER A 13 -19.93 -8.91 23.44
CA SER A 13 -20.82 -7.82 23.11
C SER A 13 -19.96 -6.68 22.53
N LEU A 14 -20.09 -6.46 21.23
CA LEU A 14 -19.60 -5.23 20.60
C LEU A 14 -20.23 -4.06 21.35
N PRO A 15 -19.51 -2.97 21.59
CA PRO A 15 -20.09 -1.75 22.13
C PRO A 15 -21.26 -1.34 21.23
N PRO A 16 -22.32 -0.78 21.79
CA PRO A 16 -23.49 -0.37 21.02
C PRO A 16 -23.04 0.62 19.93
N ILE A 17 -23.41 0.30 18.69
CA ILE A 17 -23.24 1.24 17.57
C ILE A 17 -24.11 2.44 17.93
N VAL A 18 -23.50 3.55 18.29
CA VAL A 18 -24.16 4.84 18.44
C VAL A 18 -24.43 5.31 17.01
N LEU A 19 -25.65 5.03 16.52
CA LEU A 19 -26.10 5.62 15.26
C LEU A 19 -26.22 7.13 15.53
N GLU A 20 -25.42 7.94 14.83
CA GLU A 20 -25.65 9.38 14.80
C GLU A 20 -27.12 9.63 14.32
N PRO A 21 -27.81 10.61 14.89
CA PRO A 21 -29.15 10.92 14.43
C PRO A 21 -29.10 11.28 12.94
N PRO A 22 -30.12 10.89 12.15
CA PRO A 22 -30.16 11.24 10.73
C PRO A 22 -30.04 12.75 10.57
N VAL A 23 -29.20 13.20 9.63
CA VAL A 23 -29.06 14.63 9.31
C VAL A 23 -30.43 15.18 8.98
N ASP A 24 -30.86 16.21 9.70
CA ASP A 24 -32.13 16.89 9.44
C ASP A 24 -32.06 17.60 8.08
N PRO A 25 -32.82 17.19 7.07
CA PRO A 25 -32.76 17.81 5.75
C PRO A 25 -33.11 19.29 5.74
N ASN A 26 -33.76 19.77 6.82
CA ASN A 26 -34.11 21.18 7.01
C ASN A 26 -33.05 21.98 7.78
N ASN A 27 -32.05 21.32 8.31
CA ASN A 27 -30.89 21.94 8.97
C ASN A 27 -29.60 21.24 8.54
N PRO A 28 -29.15 21.46 7.28
CA PRO A 28 -27.91 20.89 6.79
C PRO A 28 -26.74 21.36 7.65
N GLU A 29 -25.74 20.48 7.85
CA GLU A 29 -24.50 20.91 8.49
C GLU A 29 -23.94 22.14 7.75
N PRO A 30 -23.42 23.14 8.46
CA PRO A 30 -22.82 24.28 7.82
C PRO A 30 -21.67 23.83 6.89
N PRO A 31 -21.49 24.48 5.74
CA PRO A 31 -20.39 24.12 4.85
C PRO A 31 -19.04 24.26 5.58
N ILE A 32 -18.14 23.31 5.31
CA ILE A 32 -16.78 23.29 5.88
C ILE A 32 -16.08 24.58 5.47
N ASP A 33 -15.64 25.39 6.42
CA ASP A 33 -14.77 26.54 6.15
C ASP A 33 -13.31 26.05 5.99
N THR A 34 -13.00 25.61 4.79
CA THR A 34 -11.67 25.10 4.44
C THR A 34 -10.57 26.14 4.71
N ALA A 35 -10.84 27.42 4.47
CA ALA A 35 -9.83 28.46 4.67
C ALA A 35 -9.50 28.64 6.16
N ALA A 36 -10.52 28.61 7.03
CA ALA A 36 -10.31 28.71 8.48
C ALA A 36 -9.58 27.47 9.02
N LEU A 37 -9.97 26.28 8.58
CA LEU A 37 -9.34 25.01 9.03
C LEU A 37 -7.89 24.89 8.57
N CYS A 38 -7.61 25.14 7.30
CA CYS A 38 -6.28 25.01 6.73
C CYS A 38 -5.33 26.11 7.18
N GLY A 39 -5.85 27.34 7.38
CA GLY A 39 -5.09 28.48 7.87
C GLY A 39 -4.90 28.54 9.39
N ALA A 40 -5.39 27.54 10.15
CA ALA A 40 -5.30 27.55 11.60
C ALA A 40 -3.84 27.50 12.08
N GLU A 41 -3.43 28.50 12.88
CA GLU A 41 -2.09 28.56 13.48
C GLU A 41 -2.03 27.61 14.71
N GLY A 42 -0.83 27.14 15.03
CA GLY A 42 -0.60 26.32 16.22
C GLY A 42 0.67 25.48 16.14
N ALA A 43 1.08 24.93 17.28
CA ALA A 43 2.13 23.93 17.37
C ALA A 43 1.50 22.52 17.27
N GLY A 44 2.16 21.60 16.60
CA GLY A 44 1.67 20.22 16.42
C GLY A 44 0.70 20.08 15.26
N ILE A 45 0.16 18.87 15.10
CA ILE A 45 -0.75 18.49 14.02
C ILE A 45 -2.00 19.38 13.98
N ASN A 46 -2.43 19.74 12.80
CA ASN A 46 -3.74 20.37 12.56
C ASN A 46 -4.79 19.28 12.25
N ALA A 47 -5.21 18.54 13.28
CA ALA A 47 -6.16 17.43 13.11
C ALA A 47 -7.55 17.92 12.66
N GLU A 48 -7.94 19.17 12.98
CA GLU A 48 -9.21 19.75 12.53
C GLU A 48 -9.25 19.91 11.00
N ALA A 49 -8.09 20.10 10.36
CA ALA A 49 -7.99 20.18 8.91
C ALA A 49 -8.20 18.82 8.19
N PHE A 50 -8.22 17.71 8.90
CA PHE A 50 -8.37 16.38 8.28
C PHE A 50 -9.72 16.19 7.56
N VAL A 51 -10.72 16.99 7.89
CA VAL A 51 -12.01 17.01 7.19
C VAL A 51 -11.99 17.83 5.90
N ALA A 52 -10.92 18.59 5.64
CA ALA A 52 -10.82 19.52 4.51
C ALA A 52 -9.71 19.08 3.53
N ASP A 53 -9.85 19.47 2.26
CA ASP A 53 -8.83 19.31 1.22
C ASP A 53 -7.96 20.59 1.20
N CYS A 54 -6.99 20.64 2.10
CA CYS A 54 -6.14 21.84 2.22
C CYS A 54 -5.25 22.03 1.00
N PRO A 55 -5.04 23.28 0.53
CA PRO A 55 -4.26 23.54 -0.67
C PRO A 55 -2.76 23.20 -0.50
N ASN A 56 -2.22 23.35 0.71
CA ASN A 56 -0.81 23.07 0.98
C ASN A 56 -0.67 21.89 1.95
N LEU A 57 0.37 21.08 1.76
CA LEU A 57 0.68 19.97 2.67
C LEU A 57 1.01 20.48 4.08
N SER A 58 1.70 21.62 4.17
CA SER A 58 2.07 22.28 5.44
C SER A 58 0.86 22.68 6.29
N ASP A 59 -0.31 22.89 5.70
CA ASP A 59 -1.55 23.26 6.42
C ASP A 59 -1.96 22.21 7.47
N TYR A 60 -1.61 20.93 7.23
CA TYR A 60 -1.87 19.85 8.19
C TYR A 60 -0.80 19.76 9.28
N ARG A 61 0.33 20.40 9.15
CA ARG A 61 1.45 20.39 10.11
C ARG A 61 1.90 18.98 10.53
N LEU A 62 2.02 18.06 9.55
CA LEU A 62 2.33 16.65 9.81
C LEU A 62 3.79 16.42 10.20
N PHE A 63 4.69 17.30 9.82
CA PHE A 63 6.13 17.17 10.00
C PHE A 63 6.66 18.31 10.87
N ALA A 64 7.63 18.02 11.75
CA ALA A 64 8.28 19.04 12.57
C ALA A 64 9.05 20.06 11.71
N ASP A 65 9.60 19.61 10.60
CA ASP A 65 10.15 20.43 9.52
C ASP A 65 9.31 20.19 8.25
N ALA A 66 8.51 21.18 7.86
CA ALA A 66 7.62 21.07 6.70
C ALA A 66 8.37 20.78 5.39
N SER A 67 9.65 21.16 5.28
CA SER A 67 10.50 20.88 4.13
C SER A 67 11.13 19.48 4.13
N ASN A 68 11.00 18.72 5.25
CA ASN A 68 11.56 17.38 5.39
C ASN A 68 10.48 16.35 5.77
N PRO A 69 9.69 15.87 4.80
CA PRO A 69 8.62 14.90 5.03
C PRO A 69 9.12 13.45 5.18
N MET A 70 10.43 13.25 5.37
CA MET A 70 11.04 11.93 5.49
C MET A 70 11.31 11.53 6.94
N ALA A 71 11.35 12.49 7.86
CA ALA A 71 11.69 12.27 9.26
C ALA A 71 10.86 13.16 10.19
N ASN A 72 10.90 12.83 11.49
CA ASN A 72 10.33 13.66 12.55
C ASN A 72 8.85 14.02 12.32
N PRO A 73 7.93 13.04 12.37
CA PRO A 73 6.51 13.34 12.33
C PRO A 73 6.14 14.20 13.54
N ASN A 74 5.21 15.12 13.34
CA ASN A 74 4.69 15.95 14.40
C ASN A 74 3.65 15.19 15.24
N GLY A 75 3.39 15.63 16.45
CA GLY A 75 2.19 15.31 17.24
C GLY A 75 1.75 13.84 17.33
N GLY A 76 2.66 12.91 17.64
CA GLY A 76 2.31 11.50 17.83
C GLY A 76 2.22 10.66 16.54
N GLY A 77 2.63 11.22 15.41
CA GLY A 77 2.82 10.42 14.19
C GLY A 77 3.87 9.34 14.38
N ILE A 78 3.59 8.14 13.88
CA ILE A 78 4.50 6.99 13.98
C ILE A 78 5.01 6.63 12.60
N ILE A 79 6.34 6.60 12.45
CA ILE A 79 7.00 6.11 11.25
C ILE A 79 6.85 4.59 11.16
N TYR A 80 6.62 4.08 9.94
CA TYR A 80 6.61 2.65 9.69
C TYR A 80 7.10 2.31 8.28
N ASP A 81 7.51 1.07 8.10
CA ASP A 81 7.92 0.56 6.80
C ASP A 81 7.39 -0.85 6.56
N LEU A 82 7.32 -1.24 5.30
CA LEU A 82 6.85 -2.57 4.90
C LEU A 82 8.02 -3.52 4.71
N ASN A 83 7.81 -4.80 4.99
CA ASN A 83 8.82 -5.85 4.77
C ASN A 83 9.29 -5.88 3.32
N THR A 84 8.35 -5.96 2.38
CA THR A 84 8.61 -5.79 0.95
C THR A 84 7.93 -4.52 0.47
N PRO A 85 8.63 -3.58 -0.18
CA PRO A 85 8.04 -2.35 -0.69
C PRO A 85 7.19 -2.61 -1.93
N LEU A 86 6.09 -1.83 -2.08
CA LEU A 86 5.39 -1.71 -3.35
C LEU A 86 6.30 -0.96 -4.34
N PHE A 87 6.56 -1.54 -5.51
CA PHE A 87 7.39 -0.90 -6.52
C PHE A 87 6.70 0.31 -7.15
N THR A 88 7.44 1.38 -7.36
CA THR A 88 7.04 2.59 -8.06
C THR A 88 8.30 3.26 -8.59
N ASP A 89 8.75 2.85 -9.78
CA ASP A 89 9.89 3.45 -10.51
C ASP A 89 11.15 3.69 -9.64
N TYR A 90 11.50 2.71 -8.78
CA TYR A 90 12.59 2.76 -7.79
C TYR A 90 12.46 3.87 -6.72
N ALA A 91 11.30 4.52 -6.62
CA ALA A 91 11.08 5.52 -5.58
C ALA A 91 11.09 4.89 -4.18
N ASN A 92 11.83 5.50 -3.26
CA ASN A 92 11.74 5.25 -1.83
C ASN A 92 10.42 5.78 -1.28
N LYS A 93 9.97 5.24 -0.17
CA LYS A 93 8.68 5.61 0.45
C LYS A 93 8.85 5.77 1.95
N TYR A 94 8.64 6.97 2.43
CA TYR A 94 8.60 7.30 3.85
C TYR A 94 7.14 7.37 4.28
N ARG A 95 6.79 6.65 5.35
CA ARG A 95 5.39 6.48 5.77
C ARG A 95 5.21 6.85 7.21
N PHE A 96 4.15 7.58 7.47
CA PHE A 96 3.72 7.93 8.82
C PHE A 96 2.24 7.62 8.98
N VAL A 97 1.86 7.16 10.17
CA VAL A 97 0.47 6.99 10.56
C VAL A 97 0.17 7.89 11.75
N PHE A 98 -0.94 8.59 11.68
CA PHE A 98 -1.47 9.46 12.72
C PHE A 98 -2.85 8.92 13.10
N VAL A 99 -2.96 8.35 14.29
CA VAL A 99 -4.23 7.83 14.84
C VAL A 99 -4.74 8.84 15.87
N PRO A 100 -6.02 9.22 15.86
CA PRO A 100 -6.56 10.19 16.81
C PRO A 100 -6.30 9.77 18.26
N GLU A 101 -5.94 10.74 19.10
CA GLU A 101 -5.67 10.50 20.51
C GLU A 101 -6.85 9.79 21.20
N GLY A 102 -6.56 8.80 22.03
CA GLY A 102 -7.56 7.99 22.72
C GLY A 102 -8.28 6.95 21.88
N THR A 103 -7.92 6.81 20.60
CA THR A 103 -8.45 5.77 19.69
C THR A 103 -7.35 4.80 19.28
N GLN A 104 -7.75 3.65 18.71
CA GLN A 104 -6.83 2.60 18.29
C GLN A 104 -7.31 1.95 17.02
N ALA A 105 -6.39 1.54 16.15
CA ALA A 105 -6.69 0.62 15.05
C ALA A 105 -6.93 -0.79 15.62
N ALA A 106 -7.92 -1.52 15.11
CA ALA A 106 -8.12 -2.91 15.48
C ALA A 106 -7.28 -3.82 14.58
N TYR A 107 -6.57 -4.74 15.21
CA TYR A 107 -5.77 -5.76 14.51
C TYR A 107 -6.64 -6.65 13.63
N ARG A 108 -6.15 -6.95 12.43
CA ARG A 108 -6.65 -7.96 11.51
C ARG A 108 -5.53 -8.91 11.13
N SER A 109 -5.79 -10.21 11.11
CA SER A 109 -4.74 -11.20 10.83
C SER A 109 -4.31 -11.22 9.37
N THR A 110 -5.23 -10.98 8.44
CA THR A 110 -5.00 -11.09 6.99
C THR A 110 -5.20 -9.77 6.25
N GLU A 111 -6.09 -8.92 6.73
CA GLU A 111 -6.46 -7.68 6.06
C GLU A 111 -5.75 -6.45 6.66
N VAL A 112 -5.97 -5.30 6.04
CA VAL A 112 -5.56 -4.01 6.60
C VAL A 112 -6.23 -3.81 7.95
N PHE A 113 -5.52 -3.20 8.91
CA PHE A 113 -6.09 -2.88 10.21
C PHE A 113 -7.30 -1.96 10.09
N ASP A 114 -8.29 -2.15 10.97
CA ASP A 114 -9.44 -1.25 11.03
C ASP A 114 -9.04 0.03 11.75
N PHE A 115 -8.74 1.06 10.99
CA PHE A 115 -8.38 2.37 11.52
C PHE A 115 -9.61 3.19 11.88
N PRO A 116 -9.59 3.93 13.00
CA PRO A 116 -10.70 4.83 13.37
C PRO A 116 -10.81 6.02 12.42
N VAL A 117 -12.00 6.61 12.33
CA VAL A 117 -12.21 7.91 11.67
C VAL A 117 -11.30 8.96 12.28
N GLY A 118 -10.73 9.82 11.47
CA GLY A 118 -9.71 10.80 11.85
C GLY A 118 -8.27 10.27 11.70
N THR A 119 -8.07 8.99 11.33
CA THR A 119 -6.73 8.49 11.00
C THR A 119 -6.23 9.12 9.71
N MET A 120 -4.95 9.50 9.68
CA MET A 120 -4.24 9.90 8.47
C MET A 120 -3.00 9.04 8.25
N ILE A 121 -2.78 8.62 7.02
CA ILE A 121 -1.55 7.99 6.56
C ILE A 121 -0.89 8.91 5.54
N ALA A 122 0.32 9.37 5.83
CA ALA A 122 1.15 10.13 4.92
C ALA A 122 2.22 9.24 4.29
N LYS A 123 2.37 9.32 2.98
CA LYS A 123 3.36 8.55 2.22
C LYS A 123 4.11 9.46 1.26
N THR A 124 5.38 9.75 1.58
CA THR A 124 6.26 10.57 0.75
C THR A 124 7.11 9.69 -0.16
N PHE A 125 7.17 10.07 -1.42
CA PHE A 125 7.96 9.39 -2.47
C PHE A 125 9.18 10.23 -2.81
N THR A 126 10.33 9.57 -2.86
CA THR A 126 11.60 10.20 -3.22
C THR A 126 12.38 9.33 -4.21
N ILE A 127 13.22 9.93 -5.04
CA ILE A 127 14.23 9.20 -5.82
C ILE A 127 15.60 9.43 -5.20
N GLN A 128 16.29 8.34 -4.90
CA GLN A 128 17.67 8.36 -4.45
C GLN A 128 18.59 8.64 -5.63
N ALA A 129 19.50 9.59 -5.49
CA ALA A 129 20.36 10.02 -6.61
C ALA A 129 21.29 8.92 -7.12
N ASP A 130 21.75 8.03 -6.24
CA ASP A 130 22.59 6.88 -6.59
C ASP A 130 22.17 5.66 -5.74
N LEU A 131 21.58 4.63 -6.37
CA LEU A 131 21.11 3.42 -5.69
C LEU A 131 22.22 2.57 -5.08
N ARG A 132 23.50 2.89 -5.31
CA ARG A 132 24.65 2.20 -4.73
C ARG A 132 25.14 2.87 -3.44
N ASP A 133 24.65 4.08 -3.13
CA ASP A 133 25.04 4.86 -1.97
C ASP A 133 23.79 5.27 -1.16
N ASP A 134 23.54 4.55 -0.07
CA ASP A 134 22.41 4.80 0.83
C ASP A 134 22.41 6.21 1.44
N GLY A 135 23.58 6.88 1.47
CA GLY A 135 23.73 8.25 1.92
C GLY A 135 23.53 9.31 0.82
N SER A 136 23.29 8.90 -0.42
CA SER A 136 23.10 9.85 -1.53
C SER A 136 21.81 10.66 -1.37
N ALA A 137 21.77 11.82 -2.02
CA ALA A 137 20.65 12.77 -1.91
C ALA A 137 19.31 12.12 -2.30
N GLN A 138 18.28 12.44 -1.52
CA GLN A 138 16.89 12.07 -1.80
C GLN A 138 16.17 13.23 -2.50
N ASN A 139 15.67 13.00 -3.71
CA ASN A 139 14.89 13.97 -4.44
C ASN A 139 13.40 13.73 -4.18
N ILE A 140 12.76 14.61 -3.41
CA ILE A 140 11.34 14.50 -3.04
C ILE A 140 10.47 14.78 -4.27
N ILE A 141 9.49 13.95 -4.53
CA ILE A 141 8.57 14.05 -5.67
C ILE A 141 7.18 14.47 -5.22
N GLU A 142 6.55 13.61 -4.42
CA GLU A 142 5.16 13.78 -3.98
C GLU A 142 4.97 13.25 -2.56
N THR A 143 3.93 13.74 -1.90
CA THR A 143 3.38 13.12 -0.68
C THR A 143 1.90 12.83 -0.91
N ARG A 144 1.48 11.60 -0.68
CA ARG A 144 0.08 11.20 -0.74
C ARG A 144 -0.46 11.06 0.66
N LEU A 145 -1.61 11.66 0.91
CA LEU A 145 -2.37 11.48 2.14
C LEU A 145 -3.54 10.54 1.89
N LEU A 146 -3.75 9.59 2.80
CA LEU A 146 -4.99 8.86 2.98
C LEU A 146 -5.58 9.30 4.29
N ILE A 147 -6.80 9.84 4.28
CA ILE A 147 -7.48 10.37 5.47
C ILE A 147 -8.79 9.62 5.64
N HIS A 148 -9.00 9.00 6.80
CA HIS A 148 -10.25 8.34 7.13
C HIS A 148 -11.25 9.36 7.67
N ARG A 149 -12.17 9.79 6.82
CA ARG A 149 -13.27 10.69 7.15
C ARG A 149 -14.54 9.92 7.49
N LYS A 150 -15.60 10.59 7.92
CA LYS A 150 -16.89 9.96 8.24
C LYS A 150 -17.46 9.17 7.06
N GLU A 151 -17.29 9.68 5.85
CA GLU A 151 -17.78 9.09 4.61
C GLU A 151 -16.88 8.01 4.04
N GLY A 152 -15.77 7.69 4.70
CA GLY A 152 -14.75 6.74 4.25
C GLY A 152 -13.38 7.38 4.02
N TRP A 153 -12.47 6.63 3.42
CA TRP A 153 -11.13 7.11 3.12
C TRP A 153 -11.13 8.03 1.90
N VAL A 154 -10.36 9.11 1.98
CA VAL A 154 -10.05 10.00 0.86
C VAL A 154 -8.56 9.97 0.58
N ALA A 155 -8.17 10.14 -0.70
CA ALA A 155 -6.79 10.13 -1.16
C ALA A 155 -6.45 11.47 -1.81
N LEU A 156 -5.42 12.14 -1.28
CA LEU A 156 -5.02 13.48 -1.70
C LEU A 156 -3.55 13.46 -2.13
N PRO A 157 -3.24 13.69 -3.42
CA PRO A 157 -1.87 13.81 -3.91
C PRO A 157 -1.36 15.25 -3.78
N TYR A 158 -0.19 15.42 -3.17
CA TYR A 158 0.54 16.68 -3.03
C TYR A 158 1.84 16.60 -3.81
N ILE A 159 2.05 17.51 -4.77
CA ILE A 159 3.26 17.59 -5.57
C ILE A 159 4.19 18.63 -4.96
N TRP A 160 5.44 18.24 -4.68
CA TRP A 160 6.44 19.12 -4.11
C TRP A 160 6.91 20.15 -5.12
N ASP A 161 7.01 21.41 -4.69
CA ASP A 161 7.57 22.48 -5.49
C ASP A 161 9.06 22.23 -5.81
N GLN A 162 9.59 22.98 -6.77
CA GLN A 162 11.01 22.84 -7.14
C GLN A 162 11.97 23.29 -6.03
N GLY A 163 11.52 24.17 -5.14
CA GLY A 163 12.27 24.65 -3.99
C GLY A 163 12.24 23.68 -2.82
N LYS A 164 11.39 22.65 -2.86
CA LYS A 164 11.15 21.65 -1.79
C LYS A 164 10.76 22.32 -0.46
N SER A 165 10.08 23.44 -0.53
CA SER A 165 9.63 24.18 0.65
C SER A 165 8.27 23.74 1.14
N ASP A 166 7.40 23.30 0.24
CA ASP A 166 6.06 22.78 0.50
C ASP A 166 5.57 21.94 -0.69
N ALA A 167 4.39 21.33 -0.55
CA ALA A 167 3.73 20.60 -1.61
C ALA A 167 2.29 21.07 -1.78
N LEU A 168 1.86 21.16 -3.04
CA LEU A 168 0.53 21.64 -3.42
C LEU A 168 -0.39 20.48 -3.76
N LEU A 169 -1.63 20.56 -3.27
CA LEU A 169 -2.70 19.62 -3.65
C LEU A 169 -2.90 19.65 -5.17
N THR A 170 -2.74 18.52 -5.82
CA THR A 170 -2.83 18.39 -7.27
C THR A 170 -3.75 17.24 -7.65
N VAL A 171 -5.05 17.47 -7.52
CA VAL A 171 -6.12 16.47 -7.77
C VAL A 171 -6.08 15.87 -9.17
N THR A 172 -5.51 16.58 -10.14
CA THR A 172 -5.35 16.12 -11.53
C THR A 172 -4.14 15.20 -11.72
N GLY A 173 -3.31 15.03 -10.67
CA GLY A 173 -2.02 14.36 -10.81
C GLY A 173 -1.04 15.14 -11.70
N GLY A 174 0.03 14.48 -12.13
CA GLY A 174 1.04 15.12 -12.97
C GLY A 174 2.16 14.17 -13.38
N THR A 175 3.22 14.75 -13.89
CA THR A 175 4.46 14.04 -14.20
C THR A 175 5.67 14.84 -13.75
N GLN A 176 6.70 14.15 -13.28
CA GLN A 176 8.02 14.76 -13.02
C GLN A 176 9.11 13.94 -13.71
N ASN A 177 10.03 14.62 -14.38
CA ASN A 177 11.24 13.96 -14.86
C ASN A 177 12.15 13.68 -13.67
N VAL A 178 12.57 12.44 -13.50
CA VAL A 178 13.44 11.99 -12.42
C VAL A 178 14.64 11.26 -12.98
N ASP A 179 15.80 11.54 -12.41
CA ASP A 179 17.09 10.97 -12.81
C ASP A 179 17.74 10.29 -11.62
N TRP A 180 18.40 9.13 -11.86
CA TRP A 180 19.15 8.43 -10.82
C TRP A 180 20.27 7.59 -11.45
N ILE A 181 21.22 7.16 -10.64
CA ILE A 181 22.19 6.14 -11.01
C ILE A 181 21.71 4.80 -10.46
N ASP A 182 21.58 3.79 -11.32
CA ASP A 182 21.11 2.47 -10.92
C ASP A 182 22.19 1.64 -10.18
N SER A 183 21.82 0.45 -9.73
CA SER A 183 22.72 -0.47 -9.02
C SER A 183 23.94 -0.92 -9.84
N ASN A 184 23.89 -0.78 -11.17
CA ASN A 184 24.99 -1.09 -12.08
C ASN A 184 25.88 0.15 -12.39
N GLY A 185 25.52 1.32 -11.85
CA GLY A 185 26.26 2.57 -12.08
C GLY A 185 25.86 3.27 -13.38
N VAL A 186 24.74 2.90 -13.99
CA VAL A 186 24.24 3.51 -15.23
C VAL A 186 23.26 4.62 -14.90
N GLN A 187 23.42 5.77 -15.57
CA GLN A 187 22.46 6.89 -15.47
C GLN A 187 21.13 6.47 -16.08
N GLN A 188 20.08 6.61 -15.29
CA GLN A 188 18.69 6.35 -15.66
C GLN A 188 17.88 7.63 -15.62
N SER A 189 16.78 7.66 -16.37
CA SER A 189 15.81 8.75 -16.37
C SER A 189 14.42 8.21 -16.71
N THR A 190 13.38 8.75 -16.09
CA THR A 190 11.99 8.45 -16.46
C THR A 190 11.07 9.63 -16.16
N ASN A 191 9.95 9.69 -16.87
CA ASN A 191 8.82 10.53 -16.50
C ASN A 191 7.99 9.81 -15.44
N TYR A 192 8.28 10.11 -14.17
CA TYR A 192 7.51 9.61 -13.04
C TYR A 192 6.07 10.13 -13.11
N VAL A 193 5.10 9.23 -13.07
CA VAL A 193 3.67 9.58 -13.16
C VAL A 193 3.07 9.67 -11.76
N ILE A 194 2.56 10.84 -11.42
CA ILE A 194 1.81 11.10 -10.19
C ILE A 194 0.33 10.89 -10.52
N PRO A 195 -0.35 9.90 -9.92
CA PRO A 195 -1.75 9.61 -10.24
C PRO A 195 -2.68 10.75 -9.80
N ASN A 196 -3.77 10.93 -10.53
CA ASN A 196 -4.86 11.80 -10.09
C ASN A 196 -5.72 11.12 -9.02
N THR A 197 -6.62 11.87 -8.38
CA THR A 197 -7.47 11.34 -7.30
C THR A 197 -8.36 10.18 -7.76
N ASN A 198 -8.85 10.17 -9.01
CA ASN A 198 -9.65 9.07 -9.54
C ASN A 198 -8.83 7.79 -9.74
N ASN A 199 -7.55 7.92 -10.08
CA ASN A 199 -6.66 6.77 -10.22
C ASN A 199 -6.39 6.07 -8.88
N CYS A 200 -6.60 6.73 -7.75
CA CYS A 200 -6.43 6.10 -6.43
C CYS A 200 -7.38 4.91 -6.26
N ALA A 201 -8.61 5.01 -6.75
CA ALA A 201 -9.61 3.95 -6.68
C ALA A 201 -9.16 2.67 -7.40
N ASN A 202 -8.40 2.76 -8.49
CA ASN A 202 -7.94 1.59 -9.24
C ASN A 202 -7.05 0.65 -8.41
N CYS A 203 -6.36 1.18 -7.37
CA CYS A 203 -5.51 0.40 -6.47
C CYS A 203 -6.12 0.23 -5.08
N HIS A 204 -6.79 1.28 -4.58
CA HIS A 204 -7.30 1.34 -3.21
C HIS A 204 -8.72 0.78 -3.04
N GLY A 205 -9.42 0.47 -4.13
CA GLY A 205 -10.79 -0.06 -4.15
C GLY A 205 -11.76 0.87 -4.87
N GLU A 206 -12.60 0.31 -5.74
CA GLU A 206 -13.52 1.09 -6.60
C GLU A 206 -14.75 1.60 -5.85
N THR A 207 -15.23 0.86 -4.86
CA THR A 207 -16.44 1.20 -4.09
C THR A 207 -16.11 1.93 -2.79
N GLU A 208 -15.01 1.57 -2.17
CA GLU A 208 -14.50 2.15 -0.94
C GLU A 208 -12.98 2.10 -0.96
N LEU A 209 -12.34 3.26 -0.72
CA LEU A 209 -10.89 3.31 -0.63
C LEU A 209 -10.42 2.64 0.67
N ILE A 210 -9.35 1.85 0.59
CA ILE A 210 -8.68 1.27 1.76
C ILE A 210 -7.17 1.50 1.66
N PRO A 211 -6.45 1.60 2.78
CA PRO A 211 -5.00 1.68 2.77
C PRO A 211 -4.36 0.42 2.17
N ILE A 212 -3.22 0.57 1.49
CA ILE A 212 -2.39 -0.53 1.02
C ILE A 212 -1.14 -0.58 1.90
N GLY A 213 -0.86 -1.75 2.48
CA GLY A 213 0.39 -1.99 3.19
C GLY A 213 0.29 -2.19 4.70
N PRO A 214 -0.51 -1.45 5.50
CA PRO A 214 -0.54 -1.66 6.95
C PRO A 214 -1.35 -2.92 7.33
N LYS A 215 -0.78 -4.07 6.94
CA LYS A 215 -1.23 -5.43 7.25
C LYS A 215 -0.25 -6.07 8.23
N ALA A 216 -0.74 -6.98 9.06
CA ALA A 216 0.08 -7.64 10.08
C ALA A 216 1.37 -8.25 9.49
N ARG A 217 1.24 -9.06 8.43
CA ARG A 217 2.38 -9.73 7.76
C ARG A 217 3.39 -8.79 7.12
N SER A 218 2.98 -7.56 6.76
CA SER A 218 3.85 -6.56 6.14
C SER A 218 4.57 -5.69 7.18
N LEU A 219 4.04 -5.61 8.41
CA LEU A 219 4.58 -4.82 9.52
C LEU A 219 5.29 -5.67 10.58
N ASN A 220 5.17 -7.02 10.51
CA ASN A 220 5.85 -7.92 11.44
C ASN A 220 7.35 -7.97 11.14
N LYS A 221 8.06 -6.91 11.51
CA LYS A 221 9.51 -6.77 11.39
C LYS A 221 10.07 -5.82 12.44
N GLU A 222 11.35 -5.97 12.73
CA GLU A 222 12.11 -5.01 13.53
C GLU A 222 12.30 -3.70 12.74
N TYR A 223 12.14 -2.58 13.45
CA TYR A 223 12.40 -1.25 12.94
C TYR A 223 13.23 -0.45 13.95
N ALA A 224 14.20 0.33 13.46
CA ALA A 224 15.05 1.18 14.29
C ALA A 224 14.34 2.51 14.56
N TYR A 225 13.65 2.60 15.69
CA TYR A 225 13.07 3.85 16.21
C TYR A 225 14.14 4.66 16.99
N GLU A 226 13.85 5.93 17.26
CA GLU A 226 14.78 6.78 18.03
C GLU A 226 15.13 6.19 19.40
N ASN A 227 14.19 5.52 20.05
CA ASN A 227 14.35 4.92 21.38
C ASN A 227 14.85 3.46 21.36
N GLY A 228 15.31 2.97 20.21
CA GLY A 228 15.83 1.62 20.06
C GLY A 228 15.04 0.79 19.03
N THR A 229 15.56 -0.40 18.72
CA THR A 229 14.93 -1.31 17.77
C THR A 229 13.79 -2.08 18.43
N ALA A 230 12.65 -2.17 17.76
CA ALA A 230 11.48 -2.91 18.21
C ALA A 230 10.68 -3.47 17.00
N ASN A 231 9.98 -4.59 17.22
CA ASN A 231 8.99 -5.05 16.25
C ASN A 231 7.90 -3.98 16.08
N GLN A 232 7.54 -3.64 14.85
CA GLN A 232 6.61 -2.54 14.58
C GLN A 232 5.23 -2.77 15.20
N LEU A 233 4.73 -4.02 15.24
CA LEU A 233 3.44 -4.33 15.87
C LEU A 233 3.49 -4.15 17.39
N ASP A 234 4.62 -4.49 18.03
CA ASP A 234 4.84 -4.23 19.46
C ASP A 234 4.94 -2.74 19.73
N HIS A 235 5.68 -2.03 18.89
CA HIS A 235 5.81 -0.58 19.00
C HIS A 235 4.44 0.11 18.90
N TRP A 236 3.64 -0.22 17.89
CA TRP A 236 2.30 0.34 17.72
C TRP A 236 1.37 0.01 18.90
N THR A 237 1.47 -1.21 19.43
CA THR A 237 0.72 -1.61 20.63
C THR A 237 1.16 -0.82 21.86
N ALA A 238 2.47 -0.64 22.06
CA ALA A 238 3.04 0.13 23.18
C ALA A 238 2.71 1.63 23.08
N GLN A 239 2.62 2.17 21.86
CA GLN A 239 2.19 3.55 21.64
C GLN A 239 0.67 3.72 21.77
N GLY A 240 -0.08 2.65 22.00
CA GLY A 240 -1.53 2.69 22.18
C GLY A 240 -2.33 2.94 20.91
N ILE A 241 -1.76 2.73 19.72
CA ILE A 241 -2.44 2.92 18.43
C ILE A 241 -2.91 1.62 17.78
N LEU A 242 -2.52 0.45 18.31
CA LEU A 242 -2.95 -0.87 17.81
C LEU A 242 -3.50 -1.72 18.95
N LEU A 243 -4.73 -2.24 18.76
CA LEU A 243 -5.42 -3.10 19.72
C LEU A 243 -5.58 -4.52 19.15
N GLY A 244 -5.33 -5.53 19.99
CA GLY A 244 -5.65 -6.93 19.69
C GLY A 244 -4.57 -7.69 18.91
N ALA A 245 -3.40 -7.10 18.67
CA ALA A 245 -2.27 -7.84 18.08
C ALA A 245 -1.80 -8.96 19.01
N PRO A 246 -1.54 -10.19 18.50
CA PRO A 246 -0.95 -11.26 19.29
C PRO A 246 0.37 -10.84 19.92
N SER A 247 0.60 -11.23 21.19
CA SER A 247 1.88 -11.01 21.87
C SER A 247 3.01 -11.85 21.26
N ASP A 248 2.70 -13.06 20.84
CA ASP A 248 3.63 -13.93 20.12
C ASP A 248 3.65 -13.59 18.63
N LYS A 249 4.70 -12.86 18.19
CA LYS A 249 4.86 -12.45 16.80
C LYS A 249 5.22 -13.60 15.85
N THR A 250 5.66 -14.73 16.37
CA THR A 250 5.93 -15.95 15.55
C THR A 250 4.64 -16.60 15.05
N SER A 251 3.51 -16.28 15.68
CA SER A 251 2.18 -16.71 15.23
C SER A 251 1.60 -15.87 14.09
N ILE A 252 2.28 -14.79 13.73
CA ILE A 252 1.86 -13.87 12.66
C ILE A 252 2.71 -14.14 11.43
N ASP A 253 2.06 -14.38 10.29
CA ASP A 253 2.76 -14.48 9.01
C ASP A 253 3.68 -13.26 8.79
N THR A 254 4.82 -13.51 8.17
CA THR A 254 5.80 -12.47 7.86
C THR A 254 6.20 -12.59 6.39
N ILE A 255 5.93 -11.55 5.62
CA ILE A 255 6.43 -11.45 4.25
C ILE A 255 7.93 -11.13 4.31
N PRO A 256 8.83 -11.95 3.73
CA PRO A 256 10.25 -11.60 3.66
C PRO A 256 10.47 -10.44 2.70
N LEU A 257 11.61 -9.79 2.82
CA LEU A 257 12.07 -8.85 1.79
C LEU A 257 12.28 -9.62 0.47
N TRP A 258 11.77 -9.11 -0.63
CA TRP A 258 11.72 -9.80 -1.92
C TRP A 258 13.10 -10.28 -2.44
N ASN A 259 14.18 -9.60 -2.07
CA ASN A 259 15.57 -9.95 -2.44
C ASN A 259 16.37 -10.63 -1.30
N ASP A 260 15.74 -10.98 -0.19
CA ASP A 260 16.38 -11.76 0.88
C ASP A 260 16.53 -13.21 0.45
N THR A 261 17.72 -13.58 -0.03
CA THR A 261 18.01 -14.95 -0.51
C THR A 261 18.07 -16.00 0.59
N THR A 262 17.97 -15.62 1.86
CA THR A 262 17.86 -16.57 2.98
C THR A 262 16.43 -17.11 3.15
N ALA A 263 15.44 -16.38 2.65
CA ALA A 263 14.05 -16.82 2.59
C ALA A 263 13.79 -17.68 1.35
N SER A 264 12.76 -18.52 1.39
CA SER A 264 12.38 -19.35 0.27
C SER A 264 11.99 -18.52 -0.95
N LEU A 265 12.21 -19.06 -2.14
CA LEU A 265 11.82 -18.41 -3.40
C LEU A 265 10.30 -18.22 -3.46
N ASP A 266 9.53 -19.18 -2.94
CA ASP A 266 8.05 -19.10 -2.89
C ASP A 266 7.60 -17.96 -1.98
N ASP A 267 8.12 -17.86 -0.76
CA ASP A 267 7.74 -16.79 0.18
C ASP A 267 8.09 -15.40 -0.37
N ARG A 268 9.26 -15.26 -1.01
CA ARG A 268 9.69 -13.99 -1.63
C ARG A 268 8.78 -13.60 -2.79
N ALA A 269 8.48 -14.53 -3.68
CA ALA A 269 7.62 -14.29 -4.84
C ALA A 269 6.18 -13.99 -4.40
N ARG A 270 5.63 -14.79 -3.47
CA ARG A 270 4.28 -14.59 -2.93
C ARG A 270 4.17 -13.27 -2.16
N GLY A 271 5.17 -12.92 -1.37
CA GLY A 271 5.24 -11.63 -0.68
C GLY A 271 5.32 -10.45 -1.64
N TYR A 272 6.08 -10.59 -2.73
CA TYR A 272 6.14 -9.58 -3.78
C TYR A 272 4.79 -9.40 -4.48
N LEU A 273 4.09 -10.48 -4.81
CA LEU A 273 2.77 -10.44 -5.42
C LEU A 273 1.71 -9.86 -4.47
N ASP A 274 1.79 -10.15 -3.17
CA ASP A 274 0.86 -9.60 -2.18
C ASP A 274 0.90 -8.07 -2.14
N ILE A 275 2.07 -7.48 -2.05
CA ILE A 275 2.18 -6.02 -1.93
C ILE A 275 2.03 -5.28 -3.26
N ASN A 276 2.46 -5.88 -4.37
CA ASN A 276 2.46 -5.22 -5.67
C ASN A 276 1.19 -5.49 -6.50
N CYS A 277 0.43 -6.56 -6.21
CA CYS A 277 -0.65 -7.01 -7.08
C CYS A 277 -1.96 -7.28 -6.31
N ALA A 278 -1.90 -7.85 -5.09
CA ALA A 278 -3.09 -8.32 -4.40
C ALA A 278 -4.06 -7.20 -3.99
N HIS A 279 -3.61 -5.95 -3.89
CA HIS A 279 -4.52 -4.84 -3.62
C HIS A 279 -5.54 -4.60 -4.74
N CYS A 280 -5.23 -4.99 -6.00
CA CYS A 280 -6.17 -5.06 -7.10
C CYS A 280 -6.70 -6.49 -7.32
N HIS A 281 -5.84 -7.51 -7.18
CA HIS A 281 -6.15 -8.91 -7.42
C HIS A 281 -6.60 -9.61 -6.14
N GLN A 282 -7.79 -9.27 -5.67
CA GLN A 282 -8.49 -9.85 -4.50
C GLN A 282 -10.01 -9.91 -4.77
N PRO A 283 -10.76 -10.80 -4.10
CA PRO A 283 -12.13 -11.12 -4.52
C PRO A 283 -13.18 -10.04 -4.24
N GLU A 284 -12.99 -9.18 -3.22
CA GLU A 284 -14.09 -8.34 -2.71
C GLU A 284 -13.99 -6.87 -3.12
N ILE A 285 -12.84 -6.27 -2.98
CA ILE A 285 -12.63 -4.81 -3.11
C ILE A 285 -11.63 -4.42 -4.18
N GLY A 286 -10.92 -5.38 -4.75
CA GLY A 286 -9.90 -5.12 -5.76
C GLY A 286 -10.50 -4.75 -7.12
N ALA A 287 -9.90 -3.79 -7.82
CA ALA A 287 -10.30 -3.37 -9.16
C ALA A 287 -10.27 -4.53 -10.18
N ALA A 288 -9.43 -5.54 -9.96
CA ALA A 288 -9.33 -6.74 -10.80
C ALA A 288 -10.08 -7.96 -10.23
N ASN A 289 -11.05 -7.76 -9.34
CA ASN A 289 -11.78 -8.85 -8.68
C ASN A 289 -12.50 -9.79 -9.66
N THR A 290 -12.94 -9.29 -10.81
CA THR A 290 -13.61 -10.08 -11.86
C THR A 290 -12.66 -10.97 -12.65
N SER A 291 -11.35 -10.77 -12.57
CA SER A 291 -10.36 -11.60 -13.26
C SER A 291 -10.31 -13.04 -12.72
N GLY A 292 -10.75 -13.25 -11.47
CA GLY A 292 -10.61 -14.51 -10.76
C GLY A 292 -9.15 -14.89 -10.47
N LEU A 293 -8.21 -13.94 -10.63
CA LEU A 293 -6.81 -14.07 -10.24
C LEU A 293 -6.62 -13.33 -8.92
N TYR A 294 -6.30 -14.05 -7.87
CA TYR A 294 -6.23 -13.57 -6.50
C TYR A 294 -4.84 -13.85 -5.91
N LEU A 295 -4.13 -12.79 -5.50
CA LEU A 295 -2.68 -12.86 -5.25
C LEU A 295 -2.28 -12.56 -3.80
N GLU A 296 -3.23 -12.65 -2.87
CA GLU A 296 -2.96 -12.49 -1.44
C GLU A 296 -2.02 -13.60 -0.93
N TYR A 297 -1.06 -13.23 -0.09
CA TYR A 297 -0.01 -14.11 0.42
C TYR A 297 -0.52 -15.39 1.06
N TYR A 298 -1.57 -15.30 1.87
CA TYR A 298 -2.15 -16.43 2.60
C TYR A 298 -2.94 -17.42 1.73
N ARG A 299 -3.21 -17.07 0.47
CA ARG A 299 -4.02 -17.91 -0.42
C ARG A 299 -3.22 -19.12 -0.89
N PRO A 300 -3.74 -20.37 -0.73
CA PRO A 300 -3.05 -21.55 -1.25
C PRO A 300 -2.79 -21.44 -2.75
N PHE A 301 -1.59 -21.88 -3.20
CA PHE A 301 -1.28 -21.92 -4.61
C PHE A 301 -2.22 -22.90 -5.34
N GLY A 302 -2.71 -22.48 -6.50
CA GLY A 302 -3.67 -23.22 -7.31
C GLY A 302 -4.31 -22.30 -8.37
N THR A 303 -5.43 -22.73 -8.94
CA THR A 303 -6.09 -21.98 -10.03
C THR A 303 -6.44 -20.54 -9.67
N ALA A 304 -6.88 -20.27 -8.44
CA ALA A 304 -7.17 -18.89 -8.02
C ALA A 304 -5.95 -17.99 -7.98
N VAL A 305 -4.74 -18.53 -7.81
CA VAL A 305 -3.46 -17.81 -7.84
C VAL A 305 -2.85 -17.81 -9.25
N GLY A 306 -3.52 -18.44 -10.22
CA GLY A 306 -3.13 -18.42 -11.63
C GLY A 306 -2.64 -19.76 -12.19
N GLU A 307 -2.49 -20.82 -11.38
CA GLU A 307 -2.04 -22.13 -11.86
C GLU A 307 -2.96 -22.69 -12.94
N CYS A 308 -2.45 -22.80 -14.16
CA CYS A 308 -3.21 -23.25 -15.33
C CYS A 308 -4.56 -22.52 -15.51
N LYS A 309 -4.65 -21.29 -15.05
CA LYS A 309 -5.88 -20.49 -15.11
C LYS A 309 -5.94 -19.76 -16.44
N PRO A 310 -7.00 -19.99 -17.27
CA PRO A 310 -7.22 -19.19 -18.47
C PRO A 310 -7.46 -17.72 -18.11
N PRO A 311 -7.00 -16.77 -18.96
CA PRO A 311 -7.23 -15.36 -18.73
C PRO A 311 -8.72 -15.01 -18.87
N VAL A 312 -9.18 -14.03 -18.07
CA VAL A 312 -10.52 -13.48 -18.17
C VAL A 312 -10.42 -12.05 -18.70
N ALA A 313 -10.95 -11.82 -19.89
CA ALA A 313 -11.00 -10.50 -20.55
C ALA A 313 -9.62 -9.80 -20.68
N ALA A 314 -8.53 -10.55 -20.82
CA ALA A 314 -7.18 -9.98 -20.89
C ALA A 314 -6.86 -9.25 -22.21
N GLY A 315 -7.65 -9.49 -23.29
CA GLY A 315 -7.42 -8.85 -24.58
C GLY A 315 -5.99 -9.06 -25.08
N GLU A 316 -5.36 -7.98 -25.56
CA GLU A 316 -3.95 -7.99 -26.00
C GLU A 316 -2.99 -8.34 -24.87
N GLY A 317 -3.38 -8.12 -23.62
CA GLY A 317 -2.62 -8.49 -22.43
C GLY A 317 -2.39 -9.99 -22.27
N ALA A 318 -3.14 -10.85 -23.00
CA ALA A 318 -2.85 -12.29 -23.03
C ALA A 318 -1.60 -12.66 -23.85
N GLY A 319 -1.15 -11.81 -24.79
CA GLY A 319 0.03 -12.07 -25.61
C GLY A 319 -0.01 -13.36 -26.43
N ASN A 320 -1.21 -13.82 -26.79
CA ASN A 320 -1.48 -15.15 -27.39
C ASN A 320 -1.04 -16.34 -26.49
N LEU A 321 -0.99 -16.13 -25.17
CA LEU A 321 -0.75 -17.17 -24.17
C LEU A 321 -2.06 -17.65 -23.57
N ASP A 322 -2.10 -18.92 -23.14
CA ASP A 322 -3.33 -19.58 -22.75
C ASP A 322 -3.62 -19.51 -21.22
N TYR A 323 -2.57 -19.30 -20.39
CA TYR A 323 -2.72 -19.41 -18.94
C TYR A 323 -1.98 -18.31 -18.19
N ASP A 324 -2.56 -17.89 -17.05
CA ASP A 324 -1.94 -16.87 -16.18
C ASP A 324 -0.57 -17.33 -15.66
N ILE A 325 -0.46 -18.59 -15.19
CA ILE A 325 0.80 -19.26 -14.81
C ILE A 325 0.83 -20.67 -15.41
N VAL A 326 1.89 -20.99 -16.14
CA VAL A 326 2.23 -22.36 -16.56
C VAL A 326 3.37 -22.85 -15.65
N PRO A 327 3.12 -23.73 -14.67
CA PRO A 327 4.16 -24.22 -13.78
C PRO A 327 5.35 -24.82 -14.55
N GLY A 328 6.56 -24.39 -14.20
CA GLY A 328 7.80 -24.81 -14.86
C GLY A 328 8.11 -24.05 -16.17
N ASN A 329 7.28 -23.09 -16.60
CA ASN A 329 7.49 -22.37 -17.84
C ASN A 329 7.00 -20.92 -17.77
N ALA A 330 7.85 -20.02 -17.27
CA ALA A 330 7.52 -18.60 -17.16
C ALA A 330 7.27 -17.96 -18.54
N ALA A 331 8.02 -18.35 -19.58
CA ALA A 331 7.85 -17.81 -20.92
C ALA A 331 6.49 -18.11 -21.56
N ALA A 332 5.78 -19.14 -21.10
CA ALA A 332 4.41 -19.45 -21.49
C ALA A 332 3.35 -18.86 -20.54
N SER A 333 3.75 -18.04 -19.57
CA SER A 333 2.87 -17.50 -18.55
C SER A 333 2.52 -16.03 -18.82
N ILE A 334 1.23 -15.71 -18.83
CA ILE A 334 0.73 -14.33 -19.02
C ILE A 334 1.25 -13.40 -17.93
N MET A 335 1.41 -13.89 -16.69
CA MET A 335 1.96 -13.09 -15.59
C MET A 335 3.35 -12.54 -15.91
N ASP A 336 4.28 -13.39 -16.37
CA ASP A 336 5.65 -12.96 -16.76
C ASP A 336 5.57 -11.98 -17.94
N PHE A 337 4.80 -12.31 -18.97
CA PHE A 337 4.62 -11.47 -20.16
C PHE A 337 4.12 -10.05 -19.82
N ARG A 338 3.11 -9.94 -18.96
CA ARG A 338 2.53 -8.64 -18.57
C ARG A 338 3.45 -7.84 -17.65
N MET A 339 4.14 -8.50 -16.73
CA MET A 339 5.08 -7.83 -15.83
C MET A 339 6.30 -7.28 -16.58
N ASP A 340 6.76 -7.99 -17.61
CA ASP A 340 7.92 -7.63 -18.47
C ASP A 340 7.50 -6.74 -19.66
N SER A 341 6.45 -5.95 -19.51
CA SER A 341 5.97 -5.04 -20.56
C SER A 341 5.78 -3.62 -20.04
N ASN A 342 6.09 -2.62 -20.88
CA ASN A 342 5.72 -1.21 -20.67
C ASN A 342 4.55 -0.77 -21.55
N GLU A 343 4.07 -1.62 -22.46
CA GLU A 343 2.93 -1.31 -23.32
C GLU A 343 1.66 -1.08 -22.50
N PRO A 344 0.99 0.07 -22.61
CA PRO A 344 -0.13 0.44 -21.75
C PRO A 344 -1.29 -0.57 -21.70
N GLN A 345 -1.55 -1.30 -22.80
CA GLN A 345 -2.63 -2.29 -22.89
C GLN A 345 -2.20 -3.69 -22.42
N VAL A 346 -0.91 -3.89 -22.17
CA VAL A 346 -0.32 -5.19 -21.80
C VAL A 346 0.18 -5.18 -20.38
N ARG A 347 0.89 -4.12 -19.98
CA ARG A 347 1.64 -4.07 -18.71
C ARG A 347 0.79 -4.34 -17.48
N MET A 348 1.40 -4.98 -16.47
CA MET A 348 0.91 -5.07 -15.09
C MET A 348 2.03 -4.70 -14.11
N PRO A 349 1.73 -3.88 -13.08
CA PRO A 349 0.52 -3.08 -12.88
C PRO A 349 0.24 -2.08 -14.02
N GLU A 350 -1.03 -1.83 -14.28
CA GLU A 350 -1.46 -0.87 -15.34
C GLU A 350 -1.05 0.57 -15.03
N ILE A 351 -1.10 0.91 -13.75
CA ILE A 351 -0.75 2.22 -13.20
C ILE A 351 0.25 2.08 -12.05
N GLY A 352 0.85 3.20 -11.65
CA GLY A 352 1.79 3.23 -10.51
C GLY A 352 3.24 2.89 -10.87
N ARG A 353 3.53 2.61 -12.13
CA ARG A 353 4.89 2.49 -12.67
C ARG A 353 4.97 2.99 -14.10
N SER A 354 6.12 3.51 -14.48
CA SER A 354 6.48 3.91 -15.85
C SER A 354 7.54 2.98 -16.46
N ILE A 355 8.30 2.30 -15.62
CA ILE A 355 9.37 1.38 -16.01
C ILE A 355 9.15 -0.02 -15.43
N ILE A 356 9.82 -1.01 -16.00
CA ILE A 356 9.79 -2.40 -15.53
C ILE A 356 10.66 -2.53 -14.26
N HIS A 357 10.16 -3.23 -13.25
CA HIS A 357 10.97 -3.71 -12.13
C HIS A 357 11.68 -5.00 -12.56
N THR A 358 12.84 -4.88 -13.19
CA THR A 358 13.54 -6.02 -13.79
C THR A 358 13.86 -7.11 -12.80
N GLU A 359 14.24 -6.75 -11.57
CA GLU A 359 14.54 -7.67 -10.48
C GLU A 359 13.28 -8.39 -9.97
N GLY A 360 12.14 -7.67 -9.92
CA GLY A 360 10.86 -8.25 -9.56
C GLY A 360 10.32 -9.22 -10.62
N VAL A 361 10.50 -8.87 -11.91
CA VAL A 361 10.19 -9.79 -13.03
C VAL A 361 11.05 -11.04 -12.95
N GLN A 362 12.36 -10.89 -12.70
CA GLN A 362 13.26 -12.02 -12.57
C GLN A 362 12.88 -12.93 -11.39
N LEU A 363 12.49 -12.35 -10.25
CA LEU A 363 12.01 -13.11 -9.09
C LEU A 363 10.79 -13.99 -9.45
N ILE A 364 9.80 -13.43 -10.12
CA ILE A 364 8.58 -14.16 -10.51
C ILE A 364 8.90 -15.20 -11.61
N ARG A 365 9.76 -14.87 -12.53
CA ARG A 365 10.25 -15.80 -13.58
C ARG A 365 10.95 -17.01 -12.98
N ASP A 366 11.85 -16.79 -12.03
CA ASP A 366 12.56 -17.85 -11.32
C ASP A 366 11.60 -18.72 -10.50
N TRP A 367 10.64 -18.10 -9.83
CA TRP A 367 9.62 -18.80 -9.05
C TRP A 367 8.76 -19.71 -9.92
N ILE A 368 8.25 -19.23 -11.06
CA ILE A 368 7.45 -20.03 -11.99
C ILE A 368 8.27 -21.17 -12.56
N ASN A 369 9.52 -20.91 -12.98
CA ASN A 369 10.40 -21.91 -13.57
C ASN A 369 10.83 -22.99 -12.56
N ALA A 370 10.88 -22.69 -11.27
CA ALA A 370 11.21 -23.64 -10.21
C ALA A 370 10.04 -24.57 -9.84
N MET A 371 8.83 -24.28 -10.29
CA MET A 371 7.66 -25.16 -10.04
C MET A 371 7.78 -26.48 -10.81
N SER A 372 7.22 -27.54 -10.25
CA SER A 372 7.08 -28.80 -11.00
C SER A 372 6.20 -28.58 -12.23
N PRO A 373 6.67 -28.96 -13.43
CA PRO A 373 5.88 -28.80 -14.66
C PRO A 373 4.52 -29.49 -14.57
N VAL A 374 3.47 -28.83 -15.06
CA VAL A 374 2.11 -29.32 -15.13
C VAL A 374 1.63 -29.20 -16.58
N ASP A 375 0.97 -30.23 -17.09
CA ASP A 375 0.23 -30.14 -18.36
C ASP A 375 -1.10 -29.45 -18.12
N CYS A 376 -1.14 -28.15 -18.40
CA CYS A 376 -2.34 -27.34 -18.21
C CYS A 376 -3.49 -27.69 -19.17
N ALA A 377 -3.19 -28.30 -20.30
CA ALA A 377 -4.24 -28.72 -21.23
C ALA A 377 -4.96 -30.01 -20.76
N ALA A 378 -4.32 -30.76 -19.86
CA ALA A 378 -4.89 -31.99 -19.28
C ALA A 378 -5.61 -31.75 -17.93
N LYS A 379 -5.56 -30.53 -17.40
CA LYS A 379 -6.14 -30.14 -16.11
C LYS A 379 -7.50 -29.49 -16.29
#